data_62b4de5a5b0645c1832cc8000f34a5a2
#
_entry.id   62b4de5a5b0645c1832cc8000f34a5a2
#
_cell.length_a   1.000
_cell.length_b   1.000
_cell.length_c   1.000
_cell.angle_alpha   90.00
_cell.angle_beta   90.00
_cell.angle_gamma   90.00
#
_symmetry.space_group_name_H-M   'P 1'
#
loop_
_entity.id
_entity.type
_entity.pdbx_description
1 polymer ?
#
loop_
_entity_poly.entity_id
_entity_poly.type
_entity_poly.pdbx_seq_one_letter_code
_entity_poly.pdbx_strand_id
1 'polypeptide(L)'
;TVLILGTGGTHNTTRAVAMDRGAAKILTVSRRPDPEKGELSYAEAAASGAQIVINTTPAGMYPNVGVCNLDVAAMPGLEAVLDVVYNPAKTELILRAEEAGVPVAAGGLEMLVAQAVYAAEYFLGSAFPDAPAEIRRITAALRRDTLNVALIGMPSSGKTTVGRALAKELGKTFVDLDEAIVKADGRSIPDIFAAEGEDGFRRKETEQVARFSKEGRQLLSCGGGVIKRPENLHALRQNGVILFLDRPVEALTVGGGRPLSSSADALRAMEAERRPLYLAAADAVIPNNTTVADAVSAAREALDEIFDH
;
A
#
# COMPACT_ATOMS: atom_id res chain seq x y z
N THR A 1 -16.10 15.01 -17.71
CA THR A 1 -16.47 13.63 -18.12
C THR A 1 -16.11 12.64 -17.04
N VAL A 2 -17.06 11.78 -16.67
CA VAL A 2 -16.88 10.68 -15.70
C VAL A 2 -16.88 9.35 -16.45
N LEU A 3 -15.89 8.50 -16.18
CA LEU A 3 -15.75 7.17 -16.72
C LEU A 3 -16.01 6.14 -15.60
N ILE A 4 -17.02 5.30 -15.76
CA ILE A 4 -17.38 4.28 -14.77
C ILE A 4 -16.98 2.90 -15.30
N LEU A 5 -16.12 2.20 -14.57
CA LEU A 5 -15.68 0.85 -14.91
C LEU A 5 -16.67 -0.17 -14.30
N GLY A 6 -17.29 -0.99 -15.16
CA GLY A 6 -18.24 -2.03 -14.79
C GLY A 6 -19.70 -1.65 -15.05
N THR A 7 -20.57 -2.67 -15.04
CA THR A 7 -22.01 -2.57 -15.37
C THR A 7 -22.90 -3.21 -14.29
N GLY A 8 -22.36 -3.43 -13.09
CA GLY A 8 -23.07 -4.08 -11.97
C GLY A 8 -23.97 -3.13 -11.18
N GLY A 9 -24.48 -3.60 -10.02
CA GLY A 9 -25.37 -2.81 -9.15
C GLY A 9 -24.75 -1.47 -8.70
N THR A 10 -23.49 -1.47 -8.28
CA THR A 10 -22.77 -0.26 -7.85
C THR A 10 -22.60 0.76 -8.98
N HIS A 11 -22.50 0.31 -10.25
CA HIS A 11 -22.49 1.19 -11.41
C HIS A 11 -23.73 2.10 -11.45
N ASN A 12 -24.93 1.56 -11.21
CA ASN A 12 -26.17 2.33 -11.27
C ASN A 12 -26.19 3.44 -10.21
N THR A 13 -25.76 3.12 -8.98
CA THR A 13 -25.63 4.11 -7.91
C THR A 13 -24.61 5.18 -8.25
N THR A 14 -23.43 4.76 -8.73
CA THR A 14 -22.36 5.69 -9.14
C THR A 14 -22.81 6.61 -10.26
N ARG A 15 -23.53 6.07 -11.25
CA ARG A 15 -24.09 6.85 -12.34
C ARG A 15 -25.10 7.89 -11.86
N ALA A 16 -26.01 7.50 -10.97
CA ALA A 16 -26.99 8.43 -10.38
C ALA A 16 -26.28 9.57 -9.62
N VAL A 17 -25.31 9.26 -8.79
CA VAL A 17 -24.52 10.25 -8.06
C VAL A 17 -23.76 11.18 -9.02
N ALA A 18 -23.14 10.64 -10.08
CA ALA A 18 -22.46 11.47 -11.07
C ALA A 18 -23.41 12.43 -11.80
N MET A 19 -24.64 11.99 -12.11
CA MET A 19 -25.68 12.86 -12.67
C MET A 19 -26.08 13.97 -11.70
N ASP A 20 -26.37 13.63 -10.44
CA ASP A 20 -26.78 14.59 -9.41
C ASP A 20 -25.68 15.63 -9.13
N ARG A 21 -24.42 15.24 -9.30
CA ARG A 21 -23.25 16.13 -9.18
C ARG A 21 -22.92 16.91 -10.45
N GLY A 22 -23.78 16.83 -11.47
CA GLY A 22 -23.67 17.65 -12.67
C GLY A 22 -22.63 17.17 -13.69
N ALA A 23 -22.31 15.90 -13.74
CA ALA A 23 -21.42 15.35 -14.77
C ALA A 23 -22.00 15.61 -16.17
N ALA A 24 -21.25 16.36 -17.00
CA ALA A 24 -21.70 16.71 -18.36
C ALA A 24 -21.76 15.50 -19.29
N LYS A 25 -20.90 14.50 -19.03
CA LYS A 25 -20.85 13.25 -19.79
C LYS A 25 -20.47 12.09 -18.87
N ILE A 26 -21.19 10.99 -18.97
CA ILE A 26 -20.91 9.75 -18.24
C ILE A 26 -20.71 8.64 -19.26
N LEU A 27 -19.57 7.97 -19.19
CA LEU A 27 -19.18 6.86 -20.04
C LEU A 27 -19.07 5.59 -19.19
N THR A 28 -19.43 4.47 -19.76
CA THR A 28 -19.34 3.17 -19.12
C THR A 28 -18.34 2.28 -19.83
N VAL A 29 -17.47 1.61 -19.09
CA VAL A 29 -16.49 0.66 -19.60
C VAL A 29 -16.86 -0.75 -19.17
N SER A 30 -16.83 -1.69 -20.11
CA SER A 30 -17.11 -3.10 -19.86
C SER A 30 -16.05 -4.00 -20.50
N ARG A 31 -15.84 -5.19 -19.90
CA ARG A 31 -14.99 -6.24 -20.52
C ARG A 31 -15.62 -6.83 -21.79
N ARG A 32 -16.93 -6.72 -21.90
CA ARG A 32 -17.72 -7.11 -23.07
C ARG A 32 -18.66 -5.97 -23.38
N PRO A 33 -18.17 -4.92 -24.04
CA PRO A 33 -18.95 -3.72 -24.29
C PRO A 33 -20.16 -4.03 -25.17
N ASP A 34 -21.28 -3.42 -24.82
CA ASP A 34 -22.51 -3.43 -25.61
C ASP A 34 -22.57 -2.10 -26.42
N PRO A 35 -22.33 -2.15 -27.76
CA PRO A 35 -22.34 -0.94 -28.59
C PRO A 35 -23.71 -0.25 -28.62
N GLU A 36 -24.80 -0.99 -28.48
CA GLU A 36 -26.15 -0.41 -28.49
C GLU A 36 -26.40 0.45 -27.25
N LYS A 37 -25.70 0.16 -26.13
CA LYS A 37 -25.72 0.97 -24.91
C LYS A 37 -24.64 2.05 -24.87
N GLY A 38 -23.80 2.16 -25.89
CA GLY A 38 -22.67 3.09 -25.93
C GLY A 38 -21.58 2.75 -24.93
N GLU A 39 -21.42 1.49 -24.58
CA GLU A 39 -20.36 1.01 -23.70
C GLU A 39 -19.01 0.99 -24.44
N LEU A 40 -17.93 1.37 -23.74
CA LEU A 40 -16.57 1.35 -24.23
C LEU A 40 -15.83 0.08 -23.76
N SER A 41 -14.87 -0.34 -24.55
CA SER A 41 -13.83 -1.27 -24.11
C SER A 41 -12.77 -0.56 -23.26
N TYR A 42 -11.94 -1.32 -22.52
CA TYR A 42 -10.80 -0.77 -21.79
C TYR A 42 -9.76 -0.10 -22.71
N ALA A 43 -9.62 -0.57 -23.95
CA ALA A 43 -8.72 0.05 -24.93
C ALA A 43 -9.22 1.43 -25.38
N GLU A 44 -10.54 1.59 -25.54
CA GLU A 44 -11.15 2.88 -25.92
C GLU A 44 -11.22 3.85 -24.74
N ALA A 45 -11.18 3.36 -23.51
CA ALA A 45 -11.25 4.15 -22.29
C ALA A 45 -10.15 5.22 -22.21
N ALA A 46 -8.91 4.88 -22.60
CA ALA A 46 -7.78 5.80 -22.59
C ALA A 46 -7.99 7.05 -23.45
N ALA A 47 -8.69 6.92 -24.57
CA ALA A 47 -9.02 8.03 -25.48
C ALA A 47 -10.31 8.77 -25.13
N SER A 48 -10.97 8.42 -24.01
CA SER A 48 -12.29 8.97 -23.63
C SER A 48 -12.29 10.45 -23.24
N GLY A 49 -11.12 11.00 -22.87
CA GLY A 49 -10.99 12.34 -22.29
C GLY A 49 -11.66 12.47 -20.92
N ALA A 50 -11.74 11.37 -20.16
CA ALA A 50 -12.30 11.39 -18.83
C ALA A 50 -11.41 12.16 -17.85
N GLN A 51 -12.02 12.96 -16.99
CA GLN A 51 -11.38 13.65 -15.89
C GLN A 51 -11.49 12.85 -14.58
N ILE A 52 -12.52 12.03 -14.46
CA ILE A 52 -12.78 11.19 -13.28
C ILE A 52 -12.99 9.76 -13.72
N VAL A 53 -12.26 8.83 -13.11
CA VAL A 53 -12.46 7.39 -13.26
C VAL A 53 -13.01 6.84 -11.95
N ILE A 54 -14.06 6.02 -12.03
CA ILE A 54 -14.64 5.34 -10.85
C ILE A 54 -14.72 3.84 -11.16
N ASN A 55 -13.92 3.04 -10.44
CA ASN A 55 -13.99 1.58 -10.53
C ASN A 55 -15.14 1.05 -9.67
N THR A 56 -16.11 0.41 -10.32
CA THR A 56 -17.23 -0.29 -9.65
C THR A 56 -17.17 -1.81 -9.86
N THR A 57 -16.02 -2.31 -10.33
CA THR A 57 -15.77 -3.74 -10.55
C THR A 57 -15.00 -4.34 -9.37
N PRO A 58 -14.99 -5.66 -9.21
CA PRO A 58 -14.15 -6.35 -8.23
C PRO A 58 -12.68 -6.50 -8.69
N ALA A 59 -12.24 -5.84 -9.77
CA ALA A 59 -10.86 -5.93 -10.22
C ALA A 59 -9.92 -5.34 -9.15
N GLY A 60 -8.86 -6.07 -8.80
CA GLY A 60 -7.92 -5.70 -7.76
C GLY A 60 -8.37 -6.00 -6.33
N MET A 61 -9.57 -6.52 -6.11
CA MET A 61 -10.05 -6.94 -4.79
C MET A 61 -9.35 -8.23 -4.33
N TYR A 62 -9.10 -8.34 -3.03
CA TYR A 62 -8.60 -9.57 -2.40
C TYR A 62 -9.48 -10.78 -2.79
N PRO A 63 -8.90 -11.95 -3.10
CA PRO A 63 -7.47 -12.30 -3.08
C PRO A 63 -6.69 -11.95 -4.36
N ASN A 64 -7.36 -11.44 -5.41
CA ASN A 64 -6.78 -11.16 -6.72
C ASN A 64 -6.24 -9.72 -6.82
N VAL A 65 -5.38 -9.37 -5.86
CA VAL A 65 -4.83 -8.05 -5.70
C VAL A 65 -3.98 -7.57 -6.88
N GLY A 66 -3.49 -7.17 -7.55
CA GLY A 66 -2.58 -6.88 -8.69
C GLY A 66 -3.32 -6.78 -10.04
N VAL A 67 -4.64 -6.95 -10.07
CA VAL A 67 -5.41 -6.84 -11.30
C VAL A 67 -5.80 -5.39 -11.55
N CYS A 68 -5.29 -4.81 -12.63
CA CYS A 68 -5.70 -3.51 -13.15
C CYS A 68 -5.89 -3.62 -14.67
N ASN A 69 -7.09 -3.31 -15.14
CA ASN A 69 -7.44 -3.43 -16.56
C ASN A 69 -7.34 -2.08 -17.31
N LEU A 70 -7.15 -0.97 -16.60
CA LEU A 70 -7.09 0.36 -17.16
C LEU A 70 -5.67 0.92 -17.07
N ASP A 71 -5.15 1.42 -18.18
CA ASP A 71 -3.89 2.17 -18.20
C ASP A 71 -4.16 3.65 -17.90
N VAL A 72 -4.05 4.03 -16.62
CA VAL A 72 -4.26 5.40 -16.18
C VAL A 72 -3.16 6.36 -16.64
N ALA A 73 -1.94 5.85 -16.88
CA ALA A 73 -0.84 6.67 -17.38
C ALA A 73 -1.08 7.15 -18.83
N ALA A 74 -1.90 6.43 -19.58
CA ALA A 74 -2.30 6.82 -20.94
C ALA A 74 -3.50 7.79 -20.97
N MET A 75 -3.95 8.30 -19.82
CA MET A 75 -5.13 9.18 -19.71
C MET A 75 -4.73 10.61 -19.33
N PRO A 76 -4.35 11.47 -20.30
CA PRO A 76 -3.97 12.85 -20.00
C PRO A 76 -5.18 13.65 -19.50
N GLY A 77 -4.95 14.50 -18.49
CA GLY A 77 -6.00 15.33 -17.90
C GLY A 77 -6.90 14.62 -16.88
N LEU A 78 -6.50 13.43 -16.40
CA LEU A 78 -7.19 12.73 -15.33
C LEU A 78 -6.97 13.49 -14.00
N GLU A 79 -8.06 13.86 -13.34
CA GLU A 79 -8.08 14.63 -12.08
C GLU A 79 -8.35 13.74 -10.86
N ALA A 80 -9.13 12.68 -11.05
CA ALA A 80 -9.47 11.76 -9.96
C ALA A 80 -9.62 10.31 -10.40
N VAL A 81 -9.17 9.40 -9.55
CA VAL A 81 -9.44 7.96 -9.62
C VAL A 81 -10.02 7.50 -8.29
N LEU A 82 -11.23 6.97 -8.33
CA LEU A 82 -11.94 6.44 -7.17
C LEU A 82 -12.17 4.94 -7.36
N ASP A 83 -11.99 4.16 -6.31
CA ASP A 83 -12.25 2.73 -6.34
C ASP A 83 -13.22 2.36 -5.22
N VAL A 84 -14.28 1.60 -5.52
CA VAL A 84 -15.22 1.10 -4.50
C VAL A 84 -14.63 -0.07 -3.71
N VAL A 85 -13.55 -0.67 -4.18
CA VAL A 85 -12.81 -1.70 -3.46
C VAL A 85 -12.11 -1.09 -2.25
N TYR A 86 -12.28 -1.72 -1.08
CA TYR A 86 -11.67 -1.29 0.18
C TYR A 86 -10.67 -2.32 0.75
N ASN A 87 -10.58 -3.49 0.16
CA ASN A 87 -9.60 -4.52 0.49
C ASN A 87 -9.01 -5.13 -0.80
N PRO A 88 -7.75 -4.81 -1.12
CA PRO A 88 -6.76 -4.04 -0.35
C PRO A 88 -7.15 -2.57 -0.17
N ALA A 89 -6.47 -1.88 0.76
CA ALA A 89 -6.69 -0.45 1.01
C ALA A 89 -6.35 0.42 -0.20
N LYS A 90 -5.31 0.03 -0.96
CA LYS A 90 -4.95 0.59 -2.26
C LYS A 90 -4.93 -0.53 -3.29
N THR A 91 -5.85 -0.50 -4.24
CA THR A 91 -5.81 -1.41 -5.39
C THR A 91 -4.66 -1.04 -6.34
N GLU A 92 -4.33 -1.94 -7.23
CA GLU A 92 -3.34 -1.64 -8.30
C GLU A 92 -3.74 -0.41 -9.13
N LEU A 93 -5.03 -0.19 -9.33
CA LEU A 93 -5.56 1.01 -10.00
C LEU A 93 -5.21 2.28 -9.24
N ILE A 94 -5.39 2.29 -7.92
CA ILE A 94 -5.07 3.44 -7.06
C ILE A 94 -3.56 3.69 -7.03
N LEU A 95 -2.73 2.65 -6.87
CA LEU A 95 -1.27 2.80 -6.89
C LEU A 95 -0.75 3.39 -8.21
N ARG A 96 -1.26 2.91 -9.34
CA ARG A 96 -0.90 3.47 -10.65
C ARG A 96 -1.38 4.90 -10.86
N ALA A 97 -2.52 5.27 -10.28
CA ALA A 97 -2.99 6.65 -10.30
C ALA A 97 -2.08 7.57 -9.49
N GLU A 98 -1.65 7.16 -8.29
CA GLU A 98 -0.67 7.88 -7.47
C GLU A 98 0.66 8.05 -8.22
N GLU A 99 1.18 6.99 -8.84
CA GLU A 99 2.42 7.01 -9.62
C GLU A 99 2.34 7.90 -10.86
N ALA A 100 1.17 7.95 -11.51
CA ALA A 100 0.91 8.84 -12.64
C ALA A 100 0.69 10.30 -12.21
N GLY A 101 0.71 10.61 -10.91
CA GLY A 101 0.53 11.95 -10.37
C GLY A 101 -0.91 12.45 -10.47
N VAL A 102 -1.90 11.55 -10.48
CA VAL A 102 -3.31 11.95 -10.46
C VAL A 102 -3.61 12.66 -9.13
N PRO A 103 -4.19 13.87 -9.14
CA PRO A 103 -4.37 14.68 -7.94
C PRO A 103 -5.18 14.01 -6.82
N VAL A 104 -6.16 13.19 -7.19
CA VAL A 104 -7.01 12.47 -6.25
C VAL A 104 -7.03 10.98 -6.60
N ALA A 105 -6.54 10.14 -5.69
CA ALA A 105 -6.62 8.68 -5.81
C ALA A 105 -7.14 8.10 -4.48
N ALA A 106 -8.34 7.51 -4.46
CA ALA A 106 -8.97 7.07 -3.22
C ALA A 106 -9.65 5.70 -3.35
N GLY A 107 -9.40 4.81 -2.37
CA GLY A 107 -10.07 3.53 -2.21
C GLY A 107 -11.41 3.63 -1.45
N GLY A 108 -12.14 2.52 -1.38
CA GLY A 108 -13.53 2.48 -0.92
C GLY A 108 -13.76 2.48 0.60
N LEU A 109 -12.72 2.56 1.44
CA LEU A 109 -12.89 2.42 2.90
C LEU A 109 -13.77 3.53 3.48
N GLU A 110 -13.54 4.78 3.12
CA GLU A 110 -14.33 5.90 3.63
C GLU A 110 -15.79 5.82 3.18
N MET A 111 -16.04 5.37 1.94
CA MET A 111 -17.39 5.11 1.44
C MET A 111 -18.08 4.02 2.27
N LEU A 112 -17.36 2.93 2.62
CA LEU A 112 -17.88 1.85 3.46
C LEU A 112 -18.25 2.36 4.86
N VAL A 113 -17.42 3.20 5.46
CA VAL A 113 -17.69 3.82 6.78
C VAL A 113 -18.87 4.79 6.70
N ALA A 114 -18.87 5.66 5.69
CA ALA A 114 -19.93 6.67 5.51
C ALA A 114 -21.32 6.03 5.40
N GLN A 115 -21.43 4.97 4.60
CA GLN A 115 -22.73 4.27 4.50
C GLN A 115 -23.20 3.70 5.84
N ALA A 116 -22.28 3.21 6.69
CA ALA A 116 -22.62 2.67 8.00
C ALA A 116 -23.05 3.78 8.97
N VAL A 117 -22.37 4.92 8.96
CA VAL A 117 -22.72 6.10 9.81
C VAL A 117 -24.11 6.61 9.42
N TYR A 118 -24.35 6.87 8.14
CA TYR A 118 -25.69 7.35 7.70
C TYR A 118 -26.80 6.30 7.86
N ALA A 119 -26.49 5.03 7.72
CA ALA A 119 -27.45 3.97 8.02
C ALA A 119 -27.81 3.95 9.53
N ALA A 120 -26.82 4.14 10.41
CA ALA A 120 -27.06 4.22 11.85
C ALA A 120 -27.96 5.42 12.21
N GLU A 121 -27.74 6.60 11.61
CA GLU A 121 -28.64 7.76 11.78
C GLU A 121 -30.07 7.41 11.40
N TYR A 122 -30.26 6.76 10.26
CA TYR A 122 -31.56 6.36 9.78
C TYR A 122 -32.27 5.37 10.72
N PHE A 123 -31.54 4.34 11.19
CA PHE A 123 -32.14 3.30 12.06
C PHE A 123 -32.37 3.81 13.50
N LEU A 124 -31.54 4.70 14.01
CA LEU A 124 -31.66 5.26 15.36
C LEU A 124 -32.66 6.44 15.42
N GLY A 125 -33.03 7.00 14.28
CA GLY A 125 -33.91 8.17 14.19
C GLY A 125 -33.27 9.45 14.74
N SER A 126 -31.94 9.49 14.84
CA SER A 126 -31.18 10.64 15.34
C SER A 126 -29.91 10.83 14.53
N ALA A 127 -29.62 12.08 14.15
CA ALA A 127 -28.39 12.41 13.44
C ALA A 127 -27.18 12.46 14.40
N PHE A 128 -26.00 12.12 13.90
CA PHE A 128 -24.77 12.42 14.58
C PHE A 128 -24.52 13.94 14.55
N PRO A 129 -24.00 14.55 15.62
CA PRO A 129 -23.74 15.99 15.66
C PRO A 129 -22.80 16.47 14.54
N ASP A 130 -21.83 15.64 14.16
CA ASP A 130 -20.90 15.85 13.03
C ASP A 130 -20.60 14.50 12.37
N ALA A 131 -21.47 14.06 11.46
CA ALA A 131 -21.29 12.80 10.73
C ALA A 131 -19.98 12.75 9.93
N PRO A 132 -19.53 13.82 9.24
CA PRO A 132 -18.21 13.83 8.57
C PRO A 132 -17.04 13.61 9.53
N ALA A 133 -17.05 14.21 10.72
CA ALA A 133 -16.00 13.98 11.72
C ALA A 133 -16.01 12.54 12.24
N GLU A 134 -17.19 11.98 12.47
CA GLU A 134 -17.34 10.59 12.89
C GLU A 134 -16.84 9.60 11.82
N ILE A 135 -17.14 9.85 10.55
CA ILE A 135 -16.64 9.07 9.42
C ILE A 135 -15.10 9.09 9.40
N ARG A 136 -14.49 10.27 9.50
CA ARG A 136 -13.01 10.37 9.53
C ARG A 136 -12.44 9.61 10.72
N ARG A 137 -12.99 9.80 11.93
CA ARG A 137 -12.54 9.12 13.15
C ARG A 137 -12.58 7.59 13.02
N ILE A 138 -13.69 7.04 12.50
CA ILE A 138 -13.84 5.60 12.31
C ILE A 138 -12.90 5.10 11.23
N THR A 139 -12.75 5.82 10.12
CA THR A 139 -11.84 5.47 9.03
C THR A 139 -10.40 5.42 9.51
N ALA A 140 -9.95 6.43 10.27
CA ALA A 140 -8.61 6.46 10.87
C ALA A 140 -8.40 5.26 11.83
N ALA A 141 -9.37 4.97 12.68
CA ALA A 141 -9.31 3.82 13.59
C ALA A 141 -9.20 2.47 12.85
N LEU A 142 -9.97 2.30 11.77
CA LEU A 142 -9.89 1.10 10.93
C LEU A 142 -8.54 1.00 10.20
N ARG A 143 -7.99 2.10 9.68
CA ARG A 143 -6.65 2.12 9.08
C ARG A 143 -5.59 1.68 10.08
N ARG A 144 -5.61 2.25 11.31
CA ARG A 144 -4.68 1.86 12.39
C ARG A 144 -4.76 0.38 12.71
N ASP A 145 -5.96 -0.17 12.81
CA ASP A 145 -6.17 -1.59 13.13
C ASP A 145 -5.75 -2.50 11.97
N THR A 146 -6.20 -2.24 10.75
CA THR A 146 -6.14 -3.19 9.65
C THR A 146 -4.87 -3.12 8.81
N LEU A 147 -4.27 -1.92 8.62
CA LEU A 147 -3.10 -1.78 7.77
C LEU A 147 -1.85 -2.42 8.38
N ASN A 148 -0.99 -2.91 7.53
CA ASN A 148 0.34 -3.37 7.88
C ASN A 148 1.28 -2.18 8.13
N VAL A 149 2.33 -2.41 8.89
CA VAL A 149 3.48 -1.51 9.01
C VAL A 149 4.71 -2.25 8.50
N ALA A 150 5.32 -1.78 7.43
CA ALA A 150 6.55 -2.35 6.88
C ALA A 150 7.75 -1.52 7.33
N LEU A 151 8.73 -2.14 7.99
CA LEU A 151 10.00 -1.53 8.35
C LEU A 151 11.05 -1.82 7.28
N ILE A 152 11.55 -0.79 6.61
CA ILE A 152 12.67 -0.87 5.68
C ILE A 152 13.91 -0.17 6.26
N GLY A 153 15.09 -0.43 5.70
CA GLY A 153 16.34 0.21 6.10
C GLY A 153 17.54 -0.72 5.95
N MET A 154 18.71 -0.20 6.24
CA MET A 154 19.99 -0.90 6.10
C MET A 154 20.04 -2.21 6.90
N PRO A 155 20.84 -3.19 6.48
CA PRO A 155 21.17 -4.33 7.33
C PRO A 155 21.71 -3.84 8.68
N SER A 156 21.35 -4.53 9.78
CA SER A 156 21.73 -4.16 11.16
C SER A 156 21.20 -2.80 11.65
N SER A 157 20.26 -2.16 10.97
CA SER A 157 19.64 -0.91 11.45
C SER A 157 18.70 -1.09 12.65
N GLY A 158 18.45 -2.31 13.12
CA GLY A 158 17.61 -2.59 14.30
C GLY A 158 16.14 -2.89 13.99
N LYS A 159 15.77 -3.14 12.73
CA LYS A 159 14.37 -3.40 12.30
C LYS A 159 13.68 -4.50 13.10
N THR A 160 14.34 -5.62 13.32
CA THR A 160 13.79 -6.73 14.11
C THR A 160 13.53 -6.33 15.56
N THR A 161 14.45 -5.60 16.20
CA THR A 161 14.32 -5.19 17.61
C THR A 161 13.25 -4.13 17.79
N VAL A 162 13.33 -3.04 17.02
CA VAL A 162 12.33 -1.96 17.02
C VAL A 162 10.98 -2.50 16.57
N GLY A 163 10.96 -3.35 15.54
CA GLY A 163 9.74 -3.92 14.99
C GLY A 163 8.99 -4.81 16.01
N ARG A 164 9.69 -5.65 16.76
CA ARG A 164 9.05 -6.47 17.83
C ARG A 164 8.45 -5.59 18.93
N ALA A 165 9.14 -4.53 19.35
CA ALA A 165 8.64 -3.59 20.35
C ALA A 165 7.43 -2.80 19.83
N LEU A 166 7.52 -2.25 18.64
CA LEU A 166 6.44 -1.50 17.99
C LEU A 166 5.22 -2.39 17.72
N ALA A 167 5.41 -3.61 17.23
CA ALA A 167 4.31 -4.56 16.99
C ALA A 167 3.52 -4.85 18.27
N LYS A 168 4.21 -5.01 19.40
CA LYS A 168 3.59 -5.22 20.71
C LYS A 168 2.73 -4.02 21.13
N GLU A 169 3.21 -2.80 20.92
CA GLU A 169 2.46 -1.58 21.26
C GLU A 169 1.24 -1.38 20.36
N LEU A 170 1.38 -1.67 19.05
CA LEU A 170 0.30 -1.54 18.07
C LEU A 170 -0.69 -2.71 18.08
N GLY A 171 -0.45 -3.77 18.85
CA GLY A 171 -1.26 -4.99 18.82
C GLY A 171 -1.19 -5.75 17.50
N LYS A 172 -0.10 -5.61 16.74
CA LYS A 172 0.10 -6.25 15.43
C LYS A 172 0.94 -7.53 15.54
N THR A 173 0.71 -8.46 14.62
CA THR A 173 1.56 -9.66 14.50
C THR A 173 2.91 -9.28 13.88
N PHE A 174 4.01 -9.55 14.60
CA PHE A 174 5.35 -9.33 14.07
C PHE A 174 5.76 -10.45 13.11
N VAL A 175 6.26 -10.08 11.94
CA VAL A 175 6.82 -10.99 10.93
C VAL A 175 8.19 -10.49 10.49
N ASP A 176 9.22 -11.34 10.66
CA ASP A 176 10.53 -11.12 10.05
C ASP A 176 10.56 -11.84 8.69
N LEU A 177 10.70 -11.09 7.60
CA LEU A 177 10.64 -11.66 6.25
C LEU A 177 11.87 -12.52 5.93
N ASP A 178 13.03 -12.24 6.52
CA ASP A 178 14.22 -13.09 6.38
C ASP A 178 13.98 -14.46 7.05
N GLU A 179 13.38 -14.48 8.27
CA GLU A 179 12.96 -15.72 8.94
C GLU A 179 11.88 -16.46 8.13
N ALA A 180 10.95 -15.73 7.52
CA ALA A 180 9.89 -16.31 6.70
C ALA A 180 10.44 -17.00 5.44
N ILE A 181 11.45 -16.40 4.79
CA ILE A 181 12.15 -16.99 3.64
C ILE A 181 12.82 -18.31 4.05
N VAL A 182 13.58 -18.29 5.15
CA VAL A 182 14.25 -19.49 5.67
C VAL A 182 13.24 -20.60 6.00
N LYS A 183 12.14 -20.25 6.62
CA LYS A 183 11.07 -21.21 6.96
C LYS A 183 10.39 -21.80 5.71
N ALA A 184 10.20 -21.01 4.67
CA ALA A 184 9.54 -21.45 3.44
C ALA A 184 10.45 -22.30 2.56
N ASP A 185 11.73 -21.96 2.48
CA ASP A 185 12.73 -22.63 1.64
C ASP A 185 13.38 -23.85 2.33
N GLY A 186 13.52 -23.81 3.65
CA GLY A 186 14.18 -24.85 4.46
C GLY A 186 15.71 -24.74 4.52
N ARG A 187 16.32 -23.77 3.80
CA ARG A 187 17.77 -23.49 3.80
C ARG A 187 18.07 -22.17 4.46
N SER A 188 19.30 -22.01 4.94
CA SER A 188 19.75 -20.70 5.42
C SER A 188 19.92 -19.69 4.28
N ILE A 189 19.85 -18.38 4.61
CA ILE A 189 20.08 -17.33 3.61
C ILE A 189 21.46 -17.48 2.91
N PRO A 190 22.57 -17.72 3.61
CA PRO A 190 23.84 -18.01 2.95
C PRO A 190 23.79 -19.18 1.97
N ASP A 191 23.09 -20.27 2.31
CA ASP A 191 22.95 -21.44 1.43
C ASP A 191 22.13 -21.13 0.18
N ILE A 192 21.07 -20.32 0.32
CA ILE A 192 20.27 -19.83 -0.83
C ILE A 192 21.16 -19.00 -1.76
N PHE A 193 21.96 -18.05 -1.21
CA PHE A 193 22.89 -17.25 -2.00
C PHE A 193 23.95 -18.09 -2.69
N ALA A 194 24.49 -19.10 -2.02
CA ALA A 194 25.49 -20.01 -2.59
C ALA A 194 24.93 -20.86 -3.73
N ALA A 195 23.68 -21.31 -3.61
CA ALA A 195 23.03 -22.19 -4.58
C ALA A 195 22.37 -21.44 -5.75
N GLU A 196 21.76 -20.28 -5.51
CA GLU A 196 20.89 -19.58 -6.48
C GLU A 196 21.30 -18.14 -6.78
N GLY A 197 22.34 -17.64 -6.09
CA GLY A 197 22.78 -16.24 -6.22
C GLY A 197 21.82 -15.22 -5.61
N GLU A 198 22.11 -13.93 -5.81
CA GLU A 198 21.25 -12.84 -5.32
C GLU A 198 19.87 -12.90 -5.98
N ASP A 199 19.77 -13.15 -7.28
CA ASP A 199 18.47 -13.18 -7.97
C ASP A 199 17.55 -14.29 -7.46
N GLY A 200 18.09 -15.45 -7.10
CA GLY A 200 17.33 -16.54 -6.48
C GLY A 200 16.75 -16.12 -5.14
N PHE A 201 17.59 -15.51 -4.30
CA PHE A 201 17.15 -14.96 -3.02
C PHE A 201 16.06 -13.89 -3.22
N ARG A 202 16.23 -12.94 -4.15
CA ARG A 202 15.26 -11.89 -4.43
C ARG A 202 13.91 -12.38 -4.90
N ARG A 203 13.86 -13.46 -5.69
CA ARG A 203 12.57 -14.11 -6.03
C ARG A 203 11.85 -14.60 -4.79
N LYS A 204 12.55 -15.29 -3.89
CA LYS A 204 11.98 -15.80 -2.62
C LYS A 204 11.55 -14.65 -1.69
N GLU A 205 12.33 -13.58 -1.63
CA GLU A 205 11.95 -12.35 -0.90
C GLU A 205 10.63 -11.79 -1.45
N THR A 206 10.50 -11.65 -2.77
CA THR A 206 9.28 -11.15 -3.43
C THR A 206 8.06 -12.05 -3.14
N GLU A 207 8.24 -13.37 -3.16
CA GLU A 207 7.16 -14.31 -2.83
C GLU A 207 6.66 -14.14 -1.39
N GLN A 208 7.57 -13.97 -0.41
CA GLN A 208 7.17 -13.76 0.98
C GLN A 208 6.56 -12.37 1.19
N VAL A 209 7.12 -11.32 0.56
CA VAL A 209 6.52 -9.98 0.57
C VAL A 209 5.08 -10.04 0.04
N ALA A 210 4.88 -10.63 -1.15
CA ALA A 210 3.56 -10.74 -1.76
C ALA A 210 2.57 -11.56 -0.92
N ARG A 211 3.07 -12.57 -0.19
CA ARG A 211 2.26 -13.39 0.71
C ARG A 211 1.78 -12.59 1.92
N PHE A 212 2.70 -12.00 2.68
CA PHE A 212 2.38 -11.35 3.96
C PHE A 212 1.72 -9.98 3.76
N SER A 213 2.01 -9.27 2.68
CA SER A 213 1.37 -7.98 2.38
C SER A 213 -0.13 -8.07 2.12
N LYS A 214 -0.64 -9.24 1.71
CA LYS A 214 -2.09 -9.45 1.47
C LYS A 214 -2.89 -9.54 2.77
N GLU A 215 -2.27 -9.99 3.84
CA GLU A 215 -2.88 -10.11 5.15
C GLU A 215 -2.79 -8.74 5.87
N GLY A 216 -3.77 -8.40 6.68
CA GLY A 216 -3.73 -7.18 7.48
C GLY A 216 -3.15 -7.39 8.88
N ARG A 217 -3.01 -6.29 9.64
CA ARG A 217 -2.65 -6.30 11.07
C ARG A 217 -1.25 -6.83 11.39
N GLN A 218 -0.32 -6.69 10.44
CA GLN A 218 1.06 -7.17 10.62
C GLN A 218 2.04 -6.01 10.73
N LEU A 219 3.17 -6.26 11.40
CA LEU A 219 4.37 -5.48 11.30
C LEU A 219 5.44 -6.33 10.61
N LEU A 220 5.84 -5.92 9.43
CA LEU A 220 6.76 -6.62 8.55
C LEU A 220 8.17 -6.03 8.68
N SER A 221 9.13 -6.80 9.23
CA SER A 221 10.56 -6.46 9.21
C SER A 221 11.14 -6.94 7.88
N CYS A 222 11.44 -6.02 6.96
CA CYS A 222 11.90 -6.34 5.62
C CYS A 222 13.41 -6.51 5.53
N GLY A 223 13.88 -7.36 4.63
CA GLY A 223 15.29 -7.45 4.25
C GLY A 223 15.81 -6.12 3.69
N GLY A 224 17.11 -5.80 3.89
CA GLY A 224 17.69 -4.53 3.45
C GLY A 224 17.70 -4.32 1.93
N GLY A 225 17.37 -5.31 1.13
CA GLY A 225 17.30 -5.21 -0.33
C GLY A 225 15.89 -5.24 -0.90
N VAL A 226 14.86 -5.24 -0.05
CA VAL A 226 13.45 -5.28 -0.46
C VAL A 226 13.08 -4.17 -1.44
N ILE A 227 13.74 -3.00 -1.29
CA ILE A 227 13.53 -1.80 -2.13
C ILE A 227 14.10 -1.93 -3.55
N LYS A 228 14.88 -2.96 -3.86
CA LYS A 228 15.49 -3.16 -5.18
C LYS A 228 14.49 -3.66 -6.24
N ARG A 229 13.32 -4.10 -5.82
CA ARG A 229 12.26 -4.59 -6.69
C ARG A 229 10.98 -3.78 -6.53
N PRO A 230 10.54 -3.06 -7.58
CA PRO A 230 9.31 -2.26 -7.54
C PRO A 230 8.07 -3.06 -7.12
N GLU A 231 7.97 -4.32 -7.54
CA GLU A 231 6.87 -5.20 -7.18
C GLU A 231 6.75 -5.44 -5.67
N ASN A 232 7.86 -5.40 -4.93
CA ASN A 232 7.84 -5.49 -3.48
C ASN A 232 7.20 -4.23 -2.85
N LEU A 233 7.58 -3.05 -3.35
CA LEU A 233 7.04 -1.78 -2.86
C LEU A 233 5.54 -1.68 -3.17
N HIS A 234 5.12 -2.08 -4.36
CA HIS A 234 3.70 -2.18 -4.71
C HIS A 234 2.95 -3.08 -3.73
N ALA A 235 3.44 -4.30 -3.49
CA ALA A 235 2.81 -5.22 -2.57
C ALA A 235 2.72 -4.66 -1.13
N LEU A 236 3.78 -4.03 -0.63
CA LEU A 236 3.80 -3.42 0.71
C LEU A 236 2.81 -2.26 0.83
N ARG A 237 2.68 -1.42 -0.22
CA ARG A 237 1.78 -0.26 -0.25
C ARG A 237 0.30 -0.61 -0.41
N GLN A 238 -0.03 -1.79 -0.95
CA GLN A 238 -1.44 -2.19 -1.14
C GLN A 238 -2.24 -2.21 0.16
N ASN A 239 -1.65 -2.73 1.24
CA ASN A 239 -2.30 -2.83 2.56
C ASN A 239 -1.42 -2.31 3.70
N GLY A 240 -0.51 -1.40 3.45
CA GLY A 240 0.43 -1.00 4.47
C GLY A 240 1.05 0.37 4.28
N VAL A 241 1.72 0.78 5.34
CA VAL A 241 2.54 1.97 5.45
C VAL A 241 4.00 1.54 5.56
N ILE A 242 4.90 2.22 4.87
CA ILE A 242 6.32 1.92 4.84
C ILE A 242 7.08 2.92 5.70
N LEU A 243 7.74 2.46 6.76
CA LEU A 243 8.59 3.27 7.62
C LEU A 243 10.07 2.95 7.36
N PHE A 244 10.86 3.96 7.04
CA PHE A 244 12.32 3.82 6.92
C PHE A 244 12.97 4.02 8.28
N LEU A 245 13.53 2.95 8.86
CA LEU A 245 14.32 3.01 10.09
C LEU A 245 15.74 3.45 9.74
N ASP A 246 16.03 4.74 9.92
CA ASP A 246 17.27 5.40 9.57
C ASP A 246 18.26 5.34 10.74
N ARG A 247 19.37 4.61 10.53
CA ARG A 247 20.47 4.50 11.49
C ARG A 247 21.75 4.91 10.81
N PRO A 248 22.57 5.79 11.45
CA PRO A 248 23.87 6.18 10.91
C PRO A 248 24.74 4.98 10.55
N VAL A 249 25.39 5.02 9.40
CA VAL A 249 26.20 3.90 8.90
C VAL A 249 27.32 3.49 9.85
N GLU A 250 27.87 4.45 10.62
CA GLU A 250 28.89 4.23 11.63
C GLU A 250 28.41 3.41 12.81
N ALA A 251 27.08 3.40 13.06
CA ALA A 251 26.45 2.63 14.13
C ALA A 251 25.98 1.24 13.66
N LEU A 252 26.18 0.90 12.40
CA LEU A 252 25.78 -0.41 11.85
C LEU A 252 26.85 -1.47 12.16
N THR A 253 26.41 -2.67 12.51
CA THR A 253 27.32 -3.79 12.79
C THR A 253 27.78 -4.44 11.48
N VAL A 254 29.10 -4.56 11.32
CA VAL A 254 29.73 -5.28 10.20
C VAL A 254 29.62 -6.79 10.40
N GLY A 255 29.29 -7.54 9.35
CA GLY A 255 29.24 -9.01 9.37
C GLY A 255 27.88 -9.56 9.81
N GLY A 256 27.86 -10.49 10.76
CA GLY A 256 26.62 -11.12 11.26
C GLY A 256 26.01 -12.14 10.30
N GLY A 257 26.83 -12.86 9.52
CA GLY A 257 26.37 -13.92 8.60
C GLY A 257 25.68 -13.42 7.33
N ARG A 258 25.79 -12.12 7.03
CA ARG A 258 25.20 -11.51 5.84
C ARG A 258 26.25 -11.34 4.74
N PRO A 259 26.11 -12.01 3.55
CA PRO A 259 27.11 -12.02 2.50
C PRO A 259 27.52 -10.63 1.97
N LEU A 260 26.58 -9.66 1.97
CA LEU A 260 26.76 -8.34 1.36
C LEU A 260 27.26 -7.23 2.30
N SER A 261 27.41 -7.49 3.61
CA SER A 261 27.86 -6.48 4.61
C SER A 261 29.14 -6.87 5.32
N SER A 262 30.15 -7.30 4.56
CA SER A 262 31.38 -7.91 5.06
C SER A 262 32.42 -6.90 5.60
N SER A 263 32.34 -5.60 5.23
CA SER A 263 33.25 -4.55 5.67
C SER A 263 32.55 -3.20 5.86
N ALA A 264 33.21 -2.26 6.56
CA ALA A 264 32.70 -0.91 6.75
C ALA A 264 32.56 -0.15 5.41
N ASP A 265 33.51 -0.34 4.49
CA ASP A 265 33.45 0.29 3.16
C ASP A 265 32.31 -0.29 2.31
N ALA A 266 32.06 -1.60 2.40
CA ALA A 266 30.91 -2.22 1.76
C ALA A 266 29.59 -1.68 2.29
N LEU A 267 29.47 -1.43 3.61
CA LEU A 267 28.29 -0.82 4.22
C LEU A 267 28.09 0.63 3.77
N ARG A 268 29.16 1.44 3.67
CA ARG A 268 29.08 2.82 3.16
C ARG A 268 28.66 2.86 1.69
N ALA A 269 29.25 1.99 0.86
CA ALA A 269 28.86 1.90 -0.55
C ALA A 269 27.38 1.48 -0.70
N MET A 270 26.94 0.51 0.09
CA MET A 270 25.55 0.04 0.11
C MET A 270 24.60 1.14 0.60
N GLU A 271 24.99 1.92 1.62
CA GLU A 271 24.18 3.03 2.12
C GLU A 271 24.04 4.12 1.06
N ALA A 272 25.13 4.51 0.40
CA ALA A 272 25.10 5.49 -0.67
C ALA A 272 24.19 5.06 -1.84
N GLU A 273 24.18 3.77 -2.21
CA GLU A 273 23.29 3.20 -3.22
C GLU A 273 21.82 3.17 -2.77
N ARG A 274 21.56 2.75 -1.52
CA ARG A 274 20.21 2.37 -1.09
C ARG A 274 19.46 3.47 -0.36
N ARG A 275 20.15 4.40 0.31
CA ARG A 275 19.49 5.46 1.06
C ARG A 275 18.52 6.29 0.22
N PRO A 276 18.85 6.72 -1.02
CA PRO A 276 17.87 7.40 -1.87
C PRO A 276 16.63 6.56 -2.18
N LEU A 277 16.79 5.24 -2.34
CA LEU A 277 15.69 4.32 -2.60
C LEU A 277 14.80 4.14 -1.36
N TYR A 278 15.39 4.04 -0.15
CA TYR A 278 14.62 4.01 1.10
C TYR A 278 13.80 5.29 1.29
N LEU A 279 14.43 6.46 1.06
CA LEU A 279 13.75 7.75 1.17
C LEU A 279 12.58 7.89 0.18
N ALA A 280 12.75 7.41 -1.05
CA ALA A 280 11.70 7.45 -2.07
C ALA A 280 10.57 6.44 -1.81
N ALA A 281 10.86 5.34 -1.09
CA ALA A 281 9.90 4.29 -0.80
C ALA A 281 9.06 4.56 0.45
N ALA A 282 9.61 5.31 1.42
CA ALA A 282 9.05 5.46 2.77
C ALA A 282 7.95 6.52 2.83
N ASP A 283 6.89 6.21 3.58
CA ASP A 283 5.87 7.18 3.97
C ASP A 283 6.35 8.08 5.13
N ALA A 284 7.28 7.56 5.99
CA ALA A 284 7.96 8.34 7.01
C ALA A 284 9.37 7.80 7.31
N VAL A 285 10.26 8.69 7.77
CA VAL A 285 11.63 8.36 8.19
C VAL A 285 11.70 8.39 9.70
N ILE A 286 12.14 7.28 10.30
CA ILE A 286 12.22 7.09 11.75
C ILE A 286 13.69 7.08 12.17
N PRO A 287 14.16 8.10 12.91
CA PRO A 287 15.53 8.10 13.43
C PRO A 287 15.74 6.94 14.41
N ASN A 288 16.87 6.22 14.27
CA ASN A 288 17.28 5.18 15.20
C ASN A 288 18.74 5.34 15.63
N ASN A 289 19.02 6.46 16.25
CA ASN A 289 20.35 6.86 16.71
C ASN A 289 20.48 6.93 18.25
N THR A 290 19.39 6.66 18.98
CA THR A 290 19.31 6.72 20.44
C THR A 290 18.85 5.36 21.00
N THR A 291 17.72 5.29 21.67
CA THR A 291 17.19 4.06 22.25
C THR A 291 16.10 3.43 21.39
N VAL A 292 15.82 2.14 21.62
CA VAL A 292 14.69 1.46 20.98
C VAL A 292 13.36 2.12 21.33
N ALA A 293 13.21 2.61 22.57
CA ALA A 293 12.00 3.30 23.03
C ALA A 293 11.77 4.60 22.26
N ASP A 294 12.82 5.39 22.01
CA ASP A 294 12.70 6.63 21.22
C ASP A 294 12.29 6.34 19.77
N ALA A 295 12.88 5.32 19.15
CA ALA A 295 12.52 4.91 17.79
C ALA A 295 11.07 4.41 17.71
N VAL A 296 10.58 3.71 18.72
CA VAL A 296 9.19 3.26 18.81
C VAL A 296 8.24 4.45 18.98
N SER A 297 8.58 5.43 19.84
CA SER A 297 7.78 6.65 20.01
C SER A 297 7.68 7.44 18.71
N ALA A 298 8.82 7.69 18.05
CA ALA A 298 8.85 8.38 16.76
C ALA A 298 8.04 7.64 15.67
N ALA A 299 8.11 6.31 15.64
CA ALA A 299 7.32 5.52 14.71
C ALA A 299 5.81 5.62 14.97
N ARG A 300 5.39 5.65 16.24
CA ARG A 300 3.98 5.84 16.61
C ARG A 300 3.47 7.22 16.21
N GLU A 301 4.22 8.27 16.53
CA GLU A 301 3.88 9.64 16.16
C GLU A 301 3.70 9.78 14.65
N ALA A 302 4.64 9.23 13.85
CA ALA A 302 4.55 9.23 12.40
C ALA A 302 3.33 8.44 11.89
N LEU A 303 3.00 7.30 12.49
CA LEU A 303 1.81 6.52 12.12
C LEU A 303 0.51 7.25 12.48
N ASP A 304 0.47 7.97 13.60
CA ASP A 304 -0.69 8.77 13.98
C ASP A 304 -0.92 9.89 12.97
N GLU A 305 0.12 10.60 12.55
CA GLU A 305 0.04 11.61 11.48
C GLU A 305 -0.47 11.02 10.17
N ILE A 306 0.07 9.86 9.73
CA ILE A 306 -0.31 9.22 8.47
C ILE A 306 -1.78 8.74 8.48
N PHE A 307 -2.28 8.24 9.60
CA PHE A 307 -3.63 7.69 9.68
C PHE A 307 -4.72 8.73 9.92
N ASP A 308 -4.36 9.91 10.46
CA ASP A 308 -5.30 11.01 10.71
C ASP A 308 -5.55 11.88 9.46
N HIS A 309 -4.72 11.71 8.44
CA HIS A 309 -4.84 12.35 7.12
C HIS A 309 -5.32 11.36 6.05
#